data_1045178a20d7dbd01a17b098dac40738
#
_entry.id   1045178a20d7dbd01a17b098dac40738
#
_cell.length_a   1.000
_cell.length_b   1.000
_cell.length_c   1.000
_cell.angle_alpha   90.00
_cell.angle_beta   90.00
_cell.angle_gamma   90.00
#
_symmetry.space_group_name_H-M   'P 1'
#
loop_
_entity.id
_entity.type
_entity.pdbx_description
1 polymer ?
#
loop_
_entity_poly.entity_id
_entity_poly.type
_entity_poly.pdbx_seq_one_letter_code
_entity_poly.pdbx_strand_id
1 'polypeptide(L)'
;IDDDEMFRHSGAYRNLIVANYRHASKKAISEDSSLTIIEFVRNRISNVESIDTRDQFASMLMRKMKQGNDNIDDDYRQIMPLFTSDRMKRKLEAKYKSALETVSGKVSVDFNYENFSGGKTSLKDLAGKLVYIDVWATWCGPCLKEMPSLKVLINDYKGKNVEFVSISIDHKKDYEKWRKMVLEKNIGGLQLYDAEGLSSAFMKAFNVGLIPRFMMLDYEGKIITANAPRPSSDEVRVFVDKHLNSPKTMKFSLK
;
A
#
# COMPACT_ATOMS: atom_id res chain seq x y z
N ILE A 1 27.08 14.90 17.56
CA ILE A 1 25.98 14.14 18.13
C ILE A 1 26.20 12.69 17.72
N ASP A 2 27.20 12.05 18.31
CA ASP A 2 27.59 10.69 17.96
C ASP A 2 27.94 9.95 19.26
N ASP A 3 26.95 9.90 20.17
CA ASP A 3 27.07 9.19 21.44
C ASP A 3 26.42 7.81 21.27
N ASP A 4 27.24 6.83 20.94
CA ASP A 4 26.83 5.45 20.73
C ASP A 4 26.22 4.82 21.97
N GLU A 5 26.69 5.18 23.17
CA GLU A 5 26.18 4.64 24.42
C GLU A 5 24.76 5.17 24.68
N MET A 6 24.57 6.48 24.57
CA MET A 6 23.24 7.09 24.66
C MET A 6 22.31 6.59 23.55
N PHE A 7 22.82 6.39 22.34
CA PHE A 7 22.01 5.88 21.22
C PHE A 7 21.53 4.44 21.46
N ARG A 8 22.38 3.57 21.99
CA ARG A 8 22.00 2.18 22.30
C ARG A 8 21.01 2.07 23.45
N HIS A 9 21.18 2.87 24.50
CA HIS A 9 20.47 2.71 25.76
C HIS A 9 19.27 3.66 25.94
N SER A 10 19.16 4.73 25.17
CA SER A 10 18.06 5.70 25.29
C SER A 10 17.12 5.73 24.09
N GLY A 11 15.89 5.21 24.27
CA GLY A 11 14.82 5.34 23.29
C GLY A 11 14.44 6.80 23.02
N ALA A 12 14.45 7.65 24.04
CA ALA A 12 14.18 9.08 23.93
C ALA A 12 15.24 9.79 23.06
N TYR A 13 16.49 9.47 23.24
CA TYR A 13 17.59 10.02 22.44
C TYR A 13 17.47 9.62 20.96
N ARG A 14 17.21 8.34 20.67
CA ARG A 14 16.94 7.88 19.30
C ARG A 14 15.78 8.62 18.65
N ASN A 15 14.67 8.80 19.38
CA ASN A 15 13.51 9.51 18.87
C ASN A 15 13.80 10.99 18.58
N LEU A 16 14.57 11.64 19.45
CA LEU A 16 14.99 13.04 19.26
C LEU A 16 15.86 13.18 18.00
N ILE A 17 16.85 12.31 17.82
CA ILE A 17 17.71 12.31 16.63
C ILE A 17 16.88 12.09 15.36
N VAL A 18 15.97 11.10 15.35
CA VAL A 18 15.10 10.83 14.20
C VAL A 18 14.17 12.02 13.90
N ALA A 19 13.63 12.68 14.94
CA ALA A 19 12.76 13.85 14.76
C ALA A 19 13.51 15.04 14.17
N ASN A 20 14.69 15.36 14.71
CA ASN A 20 15.57 16.42 14.19
C ASN A 20 15.97 16.16 12.73
N TYR A 21 16.27 14.89 12.43
CA TYR A 21 16.66 14.50 11.10
C TYR A 21 15.53 14.64 10.07
N ARG A 22 14.31 14.24 10.46
CA ARG A 22 13.11 14.44 9.62
C ARG A 22 12.82 15.92 9.36
N HIS A 23 13.02 16.76 10.37
CA HIS A 23 12.86 18.20 10.22
C HIS A 23 13.91 18.78 9.27
N ALA A 24 15.18 18.45 9.49
CA ALA A 24 16.29 18.89 8.65
C ALA A 24 16.15 18.43 7.19
N SER A 25 15.70 17.17 6.95
CA SER A 25 15.48 16.69 5.59
C SER A 25 14.35 17.43 4.86
N LYS A 26 13.25 17.71 5.54
CA LYS A 26 12.16 18.49 4.95
C LYS A 26 12.60 19.90 4.59
N LYS A 27 13.36 20.56 5.48
CA LYS A 27 13.90 21.90 5.26
C LYS A 27 14.86 21.90 4.05
N ALA A 28 15.85 21.01 4.03
CA ALA A 28 16.83 20.93 2.96
C ALA A 28 16.19 20.68 1.59
N ILE A 29 15.21 19.75 1.51
CA ILE A 29 14.47 19.48 0.25
C ILE A 29 13.57 20.65 -0.16
N SER A 30 13.07 21.44 0.80
CA SER A 30 12.29 22.65 0.46
C SER A 30 13.17 23.80 -0.05
N GLU A 31 14.43 23.86 0.38
CA GLU A 31 15.43 24.86 -0.05
C GLU A 31 16.09 24.48 -1.37
N ASP A 32 16.25 23.17 -1.63
CA ASP A 32 16.78 22.62 -2.88
C ASP A 32 15.88 21.48 -3.39
N SER A 33 15.03 21.81 -4.35
CA SER A 33 14.08 20.87 -4.95
C SER A 33 14.74 19.75 -5.79
N SER A 34 16.01 19.87 -6.13
CA SER A 34 16.79 18.84 -6.83
C SER A 34 17.28 17.75 -5.88
N LEU A 35 17.37 18.06 -4.58
CA LEU A 35 17.88 17.15 -3.56
C LEU A 35 16.85 16.06 -3.21
N THR A 36 17.20 14.80 -3.47
CA THR A 36 16.38 13.68 -3.05
C THR A 36 16.61 13.32 -1.57
N ILE A 37 15.61 12.68 -0.95
CA ILE A 37 15.76 12.18 0.45
C ILE A 37 16.89 11.14 0.57
N ILE A 38 17.18 10.37 -0.48
CA ILE A 38 18.27 9.39 -0.47
C ILE A 38 19.62 10.10 -0.46
N GLU A 39 19.81 11.10 -1.30
CA GLU A 39 21.02 11.93 -1.32
C GLU A 39 21.23 12.66 -0.01
N PHE A 40 20.17 13.26 0.53
CA PHE A 40 20.25 13.91 1.85
C PHE A 40 20.73 12.93 2.92
N VAL A 41 20.15 11.72 3.00
CA VAL A 41 20.57 10.69 3.94
C VAL A 41 22.02 10.28 3.70
N ARG A 42 22.39 10.01 2.45
CA ARG A 42 23.76 9.64 2.07
C ARG A 42 24.78 10.67 2.53
N ASN A 43 24.57 11.95 2.22
CA ASN A 43 25.46 13.05 2.59
C ASN A 43 25.59 13.19 4.10
N ARG A 44 24.50 12.94 4.84
CA ARG A 44 24.50 13.09 6.29
C ARG A 44 25.21 11.95 7.01
N ILE A 45 25.04 10.71 6.55
CA ILE A 45 25.66 9.54 7.19
C ILE A 45 27.14 9.36 6.85
N SER A 46 27.64 10.05 5.82
CA SER A 46 29.06 9.97 5.45
C SER A 46 30.00 10.40 6.58
N ASN A 47 29.55 11.30 7.45
CA ASN A 47 30.31 11.85 8.58
C ASN A 47 29.90 11.25 9.94
N VAL A 48 29.09 10.18 9.95
CA VAL A 48 28.66 9.49 11.17
C VAL A 48 29.52 8.26 11.37
N GLU A 49 30.29 8.17 12.46
CA GLU A 49 31.17 7.04 12.75
C GLU A 49 30.40 5.83 13.27
N SER A 50 29.40 6.08 14.10
CA SER A 50 28.56 5.04 14.71
C SER A 50 27.77 4.24 13.68
N ILE A 51 28.01 2.91 13.65
CA ILE A 51 27.27 1.96 12.79
C ILE A 51 25.80 1.97 13.13
N ASP A 52 25.43 1.96 14.40
CA ASP A 52 24.03 1.93 14.84
C ASP A 52 23.29 3.21 14.44
N THR A 53 23.95 4.37 14.56
CA THR A 53 23.41 5.65 14.15
C THR A 53 23.26 5.73 12.61
N ARG A 54 24.26 5.29 11.85
CA ARG A 54 24.18 5.22 10.38
C ARG A 54 23.04 4.34 9.93
N ASP A 55 22.94 3.11 10.44
CA ASP A 55 21.87 2.17 10.10
C ASP A 55 20.48 2.70 10.49
N GLN A 56 20.39 3.41 11.62
CA GLN A 56 19.12 4.06 12.02
C GLN A 56 18.68 5.15 11.02
N PHE A 57 19.60 5.99 10.56
CA PHE A 57 19.29 6.99 9.55
C PHE A 57 18.91 6.33 8.22
N ALA A 58 19.69 5.37 7.75
CA ALA A 58 19.38 4.62 6.54
C ALA A 58 18.01 3.89 6.65
N SER A 59 17.63 3.43 7.85
CA SER A 59 16.35 2.77 8.09
C SER A 59 15.13 3.65 7.80
N MET A 60 15.29 4.98 7.85
CA MET A 60 14.21 5.91 7.46
C MET A 60 13.83 5.75 5.98
N LEU A 61 14.77 5.33 5.14
CA LEU A 61 14.56 5.08 3.71
C LEU A 61 13.83 3.74 3.44
N MET A 62 13.77 2.82 4.42
CA MET A 62 13.06 1.55 4.25
C MET A 62 11.59 1.70 3.91
N ARG A 63 10.98 2.85 4.21
CA ARG A 63 9.58 3.14 3.80
C ARG A 63 9.42 3.35 2.29
N LYS A 64 10.52 3.59 1.54
CA LYS A 64 10.50 3.60 0.08
C LYS A 64 10.31 2.17 -0.47
N MET A 65 10.71 1.14 0.31
CA MET A 65 10.44 -0.27 0.03
C MET A 65 8.98 -0.62 0.39
N LYS A 66 8.03 0.06 -0.25
CA LYS A 66 6.59 -0.17 -0.08
C LYS A 66 5.99 -0.74 -1.36
N GLN A 67 4.88 -1.46 -1.21
CA GLN A 67 4.11 -1.96 -2.32
C GLN A 67 3.64 -0.81 -3.22
N GLY A 68 3.61 -1.08 -4.53
CA GLY A 68 3.20 -0.09 -5.54
C GLY A 68 4.23 1.03 -5.72
N ASN A 69 5.50 0.81 -5.39
CA ASN A 69 6.60 1.69 -5.76
C ASN A 69 7.19 1.20 -7.09
N ASP A 70 6.90 1.87 -8.17
CA ASP A 70 7.38 1.51 -9.51
C ASP A 70 8.89 1.71 -9.68
N ASN A 71 9.53 2.51 -8.80
CA ASN A 71 10.98 2.73 -8.77
C ASN A 71 11.69 1.84 -7.74
N ILE A 72 11.10 0.73 -7.34
CA ILE A 72 11.58 -0.10 -6.22
C ILE A 72 13.00 -0.63 -6.45
N ASP A 73 13.36 -1.00 -7.67
CA ASP A 73 14.68 -1.52 -8.02
C ASP A 73 15.76 -0.45 -7.91
N ASP A 74 15.47 0.77 -8.37
CA ASP A 74 16.38 1.89 -8.29
C ASP A 74 16.55 2.36 -6.84
N ASP A 75 15.47 2.53 -6.11
CA ASP A 75 15.48 2.83 -4.67
C ASP A 75 16.29 1.78 -3.89
N TYR A 76 16.11 0.48 -4.18
CA TYR A 76 16.85 -0.60 -3.52
C TYR A 76 18.36 -0.49 -3.79
N ARG A 77 18.77 -0.30 -5.06
CA ARG A 77 20.18 -0.13 -5.44
C ARG A 77 20.84 1.05 -4.75
N GLN A 78 20.11 2.16 -4.60
CA GLN A 78 20.62 3.37 -3.97
C GLN A 78 20.68 3.26 -2.44
N ILE A 79 19.75 2.52 -1.81
CA ILE A 79 19.59 2.45 -0.35
C ILE A 79 20.45 1.33 0.26
N MET A 80 20.61 0.20 -0.41
CA MET A 80 21.36 -0.96 0.12
C MET A 80 22.79 -0.61 0.58
N PRO A 81 23.59 0.16 -0.19
CA PRO A 81 24.96 0.52 0.23
C PRO A 81 25.03 1.43 1.47
N LEU A 82 23.92 2.05 1.86
CA LEU A 82 23.87 2.96 3.01
C LEU A 82 23.83 2.20 4.34
N PHE A 83 23.48 0.90 4.32
CA PHE A 83 23.48 0.07 5.50
C PHE A 83 24.84 -0.57 5.74
N THR A 84 25.28 -0.54 6.99
CA THR A 84 26.55 -1.13 7.43
C THR A 84 26.33 -2.55 7.96
N SER A 85 25.32 -2.76 8.81
CA SER A 85 25.08 -4.07 9.43
C SER A 85 24.34 -5.06 8.53
N ASP A 86 24.77 -6.31 8.52
CA ASP A 86 24.13 -7.38 7.76
C ASP A 86 22.67 -7.62 8.19
N ARG A 87 22.36 -7.38 9.48
CA ARG A 87 20.99 -7.46 9.99
C ARG A 87 20.06 -6.50 9.26
N MET A 88 20.50 -5.25 9.06
CA MET A 88 19.68 -4.23 8.39
C MET A 88 19.64 -4.44 6.88
N LYS A 89 20.72 -4.91 6.27
CA LYS A 89 20.75 -5.32 4.85
C LYS A 89 19.73 -6.44 4.58
N ARG A 90 19.73 -7.50 5.39
CA ARG A 90 18.69 -8.57 5.28
C ARG A 90 17.28 -8.05 5.47
N LYS A 91 17.06 -7.10 6.39
CA LYS A 91 15.74 -6.48 6.59
C LYS A 91 15.29 -5.66 5.39
N LEU A 92 16.20 -4.91 4.77
CA LEU A 92 15.91 -4.16 3.54
C LEU A 92 15.59 -5.12 2.39
N GLU A 93 16.40 -6.17 2.22
CA GLU A 93 16.20 -7.19 1.18
C GLU A 93 14.84 -7.90 1.31
N ALA A 94 14.45 -8.27 2.54
CA ALA A 94 13.14 -8.87 2.79
C ALA A 94 11.99 -7.92 2.39
N LYS A 95 12.13 -6.63 2.72
CA LYS A 95 11.14 -5.61 2.31
C LYS A 95 11.10 -5.43 0.79
N TYR A 96 12.26 -5.38 0.14
CA TYR A 96 12.38 -5.28 -1.30
C TYR A 96 11.70 -6.47 -1.99
N LYS A 97 12.05 -7.71 -1.61
CA LYS A 97 11.40 -8.93 -2.13
C LYS A 97 9.88 -8.91 -1.96
N SER A 98 9.42 -8.51 -0.78
CA SER A 98 7.97 -8.38 -0.52
C SER A 98 7.32 -7.32 -1.40
N ALA A 99 7.98 -6.19 -1.65
CA ALA A 99 7.43 -5.13 -2.49
C ALA A 99 7.39 -5.52 -3.97
N LEU A 100 8.37 -6.32 -4.44
CA LEU A 100 8.39 -6.87 -5.81
C LEU A 100 7.16 -7.73 -6.14
N GLU A 101 6.51 -8.33 -5.13
CA GLU A 101 5.30 -9.13 -5.35
C GLU A 101 4.10 -8.29 -5.80
N THR A 102 4.15 -6.97 -5.61
CA THR A 102 3.04 -6.05 -5.87
C THR A 102 3.40 -4.88 -6.78
N VAL A 103 4.45 -5.03 -7.60
CA VAL A 103 4.78 -4.03 -8.63
C VAL A 103 3.74 -4.06 -9.75
N SER A 104 3.59 -2.90 -10.40
CA SER A 104 2.69 -2.75 -11.53
C SER A 104 3.00 -3.77 -12.65
N GLY A 105 1.95 -4.30 -13.29
CA GLY A 105 2.03 -5.30 -14.35
C GLY A 105 2.14 -6.75 -13.88
N LYS A 106 2.40 -7.03 -12.60
CA LYS A 106 2.42 -8.39 -12.06
C LYS A 106 1.01 -8.92 -11.88
N VAL A 107 0.80 -10.20 -12.16
CA VAL A 107 -0.49 -10.87 -11.90
C VAL A 107 -0.75 -10.90 -10.40
N SER A 108 -1.94 -10.46 -9.99
CA SER A 108 -2.35 -10.48 -8.59
C SER A 108 -2.54 -11.90 -8.07
N VAL A 109 -2.31 -12.08 -6.78
CA VAL A 109 -2.79 -13.27 -6.07
C VAL A 109 -4.31 -13.30 -6.13
N ASP A 110 -4.88 -14.46 -6.37
CA ASP A 110 -6.33 -14.67 -6.38
C ASP A 110 -6.91 -14.62 -4.96
N PHE A 111 -8.17 -14.28 -4.85
CA PHE A 111 -8.98 -14.42 -3.65
C PHE A 111 -10.27 -15.17 -4.00
N ASN A 112 -10.93 -15.76 -3.01
CA ASN A 112 -12.25 -16.38 -3.14
C ASN A 112 -13.01 -16.21 -1.83
N TYR A 113 -13.69 -15.07 -1.72
CA TYR A 113 -14.32 -14.63 -0.48
C TYR A 113 -15.84 -14.73 -0.52
N GLU A 114 -16.44 -14.79 0.67
CA GLU A 114 -17.89 -14.78 0.80
C GLU A 114 -18.48 -13.48 0.29
N ASN A 115 -19.51 -13.58 -0.54
CA ASN A 115 -20.23 -12.44 -1.09
C ASN A 115 -21.44 -12.12 -0.19
N PHE A 116 -21.64 -10.85 0.12
CA PHE A 116 -22.78 -10.37 0.89
C PHE A 116 -24.12 -10.82 0.29
N SER A 117 -24.22 -10.86 -1.03
CA SER A 117 -25.41 -11.31 -1.77
C SER A 117 -25.59 -12.83 -1.82
N GLY A 118 -24.67 -13.58 -1.21
CA GLY A 118 -24.65 -15.04 -1.18
C GLY A 118 -23.59 -15.64 -2.09
N GLY A 119 -23.16 -16.87 -1.75
CA GLY A 119 -22.09 -17.58 -2.44
C GLY A 119 -20.71 -16.97 -2.18
N LYS A 120 -19.79 -17.20 -3.11
CA LYS A 120 -18.43 -16.66 -3.09
C LYS A 120 -18.12 -15.96 -4.40
N THR A 121 -17.17 -15.05 -4.36
CA THR A 121 -16.62 -14.39 -5.54
C THR A 121 -15.10 -14.43 -5.47
N SER A 122 -14.50 -14.88 -6.56
CA SER A 122 -13.03 -14.87 -6.77
C SER A 122 -12.62 -13.68 -7.64
N LEU A 123 -11.32 -13.37 -7.64
CA LEU A 123 -10.78 -12.38 -8.57
C LEU A 123 -11.00 -12.81 -10.03
N LYS A 124 -10.97 -14.12 -10.32
CA LYS A 124 -11.20 -14.65 -11.67
C LYS A 124 -12.61 -14.38 -12.19
N ASP A 125 -13.61 -14.30 -11.30
CA ASP A 125 -14.99 -13.97 -11.68
C ASP A 125 -15.13 -12.51 -12.13
N LEU A 126 -14.12 -11.68 -11.84
CA LEU A 126 -14.05 -10.27 -12.22
C LEU A 126 -13.20 -10.03 -13.48
N ALA A 127 -12.71 -11.10 -14.12
CA ALA A 127 -11.92 -10.98 -15.34
C ALA A 127 -12.65 -10.18 -16.42
N GLY A 128 -11.90 -9.33 -17.12
CA GLY A 128 -12.45 -8.42 -18.13
C GLY A 128 -12.97 -7.09 -17.59
N LYS A 129 -12.92 -6.87 -16.28
CA LYS A 129 -13.25 -5.60 -15.63
C LYS A 129 -11.99 -4.95 -15.04
N LEU A 130 -11.98 -3.63 -15.01
CA LEU A 130 -11.08 -2.89 -14.13
C LEU A 130 -11.58 -3.10 -12.68
N VAL A 131 -10.70 -3.41 -11.73
CA VAL A 131 -11.11 -3.72 -10.36
C VAL A 131 -10.49 -2.72 -9.40
N TYR A 132 -11.33 -1.90 -8.76
CA TYR A 132 -10.91 -1.01 -7.67
C TYR A 132 -11.27 -1.66 -6.33
N ILE A 133 -10.26 -1.99 -5.52
CA ILE A 133 -10.40 -2.72 -4.26
C ILE A 133 -10.27 -1.76 -3.09
N ASP A 134 -11.21 -1.83 -2.15
CA ASP A 134 -11.20 -1.20 -0.83
C ASP A 134 -11.08 -2.29 0.25
N VAL A 135 -10.03 -2.24 1.07
CA VAL A 135 -9.90 -3.11 2.25
C VAL A 135 -10.27 -2.33 3.50
N TRP A 136 -11.27 -2.82 4.21
CA TRP A 136 -11.87 -2.13 5.35
C TRP A 136 -12.30 -3.05 6.50
N ALA A 137 -12.79 -2.47 7.59
CA ALA A 137 -13.45 -3.21 8.67
C ALA A 137 -14.43 -2.30 9.42
N THR A 138 -15.40 -2.88 10.10
CA THR A 138 -16.44 -2.15 10.85
C THR A 138 -15.91 -1.33 12.01
N TRP A 139 -14.76 -1.69 12.54
CA TRP A 139 -14.04 -0.99 13.61
C TRP A 139 -13.06 0.08 13.12
N CYS A 140 -12.86 0.18 11.80
CA CYS A 140 -11.89 1.09 11.21
C CYS A 140 -12.50 2.49 11.00
N GLY A 141 -12.32 3.39 11.95
CA GLY A 141 -12.83 4.76 11.87
C GLY A 141 -12.42 5.51 10.60
N PRO A 142 -11.14 5.50 10.18
CA PRO A 142 -10.73 6.11 8.91
C PRO A 142 -11.40 5.49 7.68
N CYS A 143 -11.68 4.17 7.67
CA CYS A 143 -12.39 3.51 6.57
C CYS A 143 -13.84 4.02 6.47
N LEU A 144 -14.51 4.16 7.62
CA LEU A 144 -15.88 4.66 7.68
C LEU A 144 -16.00 6.11 7.17
N LYS A 145 -14.94 6.91 7.29
CA LYS A 145 -14.88 8.28 6.74
C LYS A 145 -14.79 8.30 5.21
N GLU A 146 -14.21 7.27 4.59
CA GLU A 146 -14.11 7.15 3.13
C GLU A 146 -15.41 6.65 2.48
N MET A 147 -16.28 5.96 3.22
CA MET A 147 -17.51 5.34 2.68
C MET A 147 -18.45 6.30 1.93
N PRO A 148 -18.73 7.52 2.40
CA PRO A 148 -19.58 8.46 1.63
C PRO A 148 -19.00 8.75 0.27
N SER A 149 -17.69 9.02 0.19
CA SER A 149 -16.99 9.30 -1.07
C SER A 149 -16.94 8.06 -1.97
N LEU A 150 -16.76 6.87 -1.40
CA LEU A 150 -16.79 5.61 -2.14
C LEU A 150 -18.17 5.36 -2.77
N LYS A 151 -19.27 5.62 -2.04
CA LYS A 151 -20.62 5.52 -2.61
C LYS A 151 -20.85 6.44 -3.81
N VAL A 152 -20.40 7.69 -3.70
CA VAL A 152 -20.48 8.66 -4.79
C VAL A 152 -19.66 8.15 -5.98
N LEU A 153 -18.43 7.70 -5.74
CA LEU A 153 -17.54 7.15 -6.76
C LEU A 153 -18.17 5.95 -7.48
N ILE A 154 -18.72 4.98 -6.75
CA ILE A 154 -19.43 3.82 -7.32
C ILE A 154 -20.59 4.28 -8.24
N ASN A 155 -21.35 5.26 -7.79
CA ASN A 155 -22.49 5.78 -8.57
C ASN A 155 -22.04 6.48 -9.85
N ASP A 156 -20.95 7.26 -9.80
CA ASP A 156 -20.40 8.00 -10.97
C ASP A 156 -19.90 7.04 -12.07
N TYR A 157 -19.53 5.82 -11.67
CA TYR A 157 -19.03 4.79 -12.58
C TYR A 157 -20.04 3.68 -12.87
N LYS A 158 -21.30 3.85 -12.49
CA LYS A 158 -22.35 2.87 -12.77
C LYS A 158 -22.50 2.66 -14.28
N GLY A 159 -22.46 1.39 -14.71
CA GLY A 159 -22.55 1.00 -16.12
C GLY A 159 -21.23 1.11 -16.90
N LYS A 160 -20.15 1.59 -16.28
CA LYS A 160 -18.81 1.54 -16.88
C LYS A 160 -18.14 0.19 -16.56
N ASN A 161 -17.09 -0.17 -17.31
CA ASN A 161 -16.41 -1.45 -17.18
C ASN A 161 -15.39 -1.45 -16.02
N VAL A 162 -15.84 -1.08 -14.84
CA VAL A 162 -15.09 -1.12 -13.57
C VAL A 162 -15.95 -1.74 -12.49
N GLU A 163 -15.33 -2.60 -11.67
CA GLU A 163 -15.96 -3.15 -10.48
C GLU A 163 -15.31 -2.56 -9.23
N PHE A 164 -16.13 -2.08 -8.31
CA PHE A 164 -15.70 -1.61 -7.00
C PHE A 164 -15.95 -2.72 -5.99
N VAL A 165 -14.87 -3.22 -5.39
CA VAL A 165 -14.87 -4.36 -4.49
C VAL A 165 -14.43 -3.91 -3.10
N SER A 166 -15.33 -4.01 -2.13
CA SER A 166 -15.00 -3.75 -0.72
C SER A 166 -14.80 -5.08 0.01
N ILE A 167 -13.58 -5.34 0.48
CA ILE A 167 -13.22 -6.55 1.21
C ILE A 167 -13.14 -6.22 2.70
N SER A 168 -14.08 -6.77 3.48
CA SER A 168 -14.03 -6.68 4.94
C SER A 168 -13.04 -7.68 5.50
N ILE A 169 -12.18 -7.22 6.42
CA ILE A 169 -11.28 -8.03 7.22
C ILE A 169 -11.71 -8.12 8.69
N ASP A 170 -13.02 -7.97 8.94
CA ASP A 170 -13.57 -8.14 10.28
C ASP A 170 -13.34 -9.56 10.82
N HIS A 171 -13.15 -9.67 12.13
CA HIS A 171 -13.06 -10.98 12.77
C HIS A 171 -14.41 -11.72 12.69
N LYS A 172 -14.39 -13.05 12.76
CA LYS A 172 -15.60 -13.89 12.74
C LYS A 172 -16.66 -13.47 13.77
N LYS A 173 -16.24 -13.01 14.94
CA LYS A 173 -17.16 -12.49 15.98
C LYS A 173 -17.91 -11.23 15.56
N ASP A 174 -17.38 -10.46 14.60
CA ASP A 174 -17.95 -9.20 14.13
C ASP A 174 -18.68 -9.38 12.78
N TYR A 175 -18.86 -10.63 12.31
CA TYR A 175 -19.50 -10.96 11.03
C TYR A 175 -20.90 -10.36 10.90
N GLU A 176 -21.75 -10.53 11.90
CA GLU A 176 -23.12 -9.97 11.89
C GLU A 176 -23.11 -8.44 11.91
N LYS A 177 -22.13 -7.83 12.55
CA LYS A 177 -21.93 -6.39 12.54
C LYS A 177 -21.56 -5.90 11.13
N TRP A 178 -20.68 -6.65 10.42
CA TRP A 178 -20.37 -6.37 9.03
C TRP A 178 -21.62 -6.44 8.15
N ARG A 179 -22.37 -7.54 8.21
CA ARG A 179 -23.60 -7.70 7.42
C ARG A 179 -24.60 -6.57 7.67
N LYS A 180 -24.84 -6.24 8.92
CA LYS A 180 -25.72 -5.14 9.32
C LYS A 180 -25.24 -3.80 8.77
N MET A 181 -23.94 -3.52 8.89
CA MET A 181 -23.36 -2.25 8.43
C MET A 181 -23.43 -2.11 6.89
N VAL A 182 -23.15 -3.17 6.13
CA VAL A 182 -23.29 -3.17 4.66
C VAL A 182 -24.72 -2.80 4.27
N LEU A 183 -25.71 -3.39 4.95
CA LEU A 183 -27.12 -3.15 4.68
C LEU A 183 -27.52 -1.70 5.01
N GLU A 184 -27.23 -1.26 6.25
CA GLU A 184 -27.64 0.05 6.77
C GLU A 184 -26.96 1.20 6.03
N LYS A 185 -25.68 1.05 5.70
CA LYS A 185 -24.92 2.07 4.97
C LYS A 185 -25.23 2.06 3.48
N ASN A 186 -25.79 0.98 2.94
CA ASN A 186 -26.04 0.82 1.50
C ASN A 186 -24.82 1.27 0.67
N ILE A 187 -23.66 0.65 0.94
CA ILE A 187 -22.36 1.11 0.42
C ILE A 187 -22.34 1.00 -1.11
N GLY A 188 -23.00 -0.01 -1.66
CA GLY A 188 -22.97 -0.34 -3.09
C GLY A 188 -21.71 -1.14 -3.46
N GLY A 189 -21.53 -1.39 -4.75
CA GLY A 189 -20.42 -2.23 -5.23
C GLY A 189 -20.51 -3.68 -4.77
N LEU A 190 -19.44 -4.43 -4.98
CA LEU A 190 -19.32 -5.81 -4.56
C LEU A 190 -18.77 -5.86 -3.13
N GLN A 191 -19.56 -6.42 -2.20
CA GLN A 191 -19.19 -6.52 -0.79
C GLN A 191 -18.75 -7.94 -0.47
N LEU A 192 -17.50 -8.11 -0.08
CA LEU A 192 -16.88 -9.40 0.23
C LEU A 192 -16.41 -9.46 1.68
N TYR A 193 -16.41 -10.67 2.24
CA TYR A 193 -15.94 -10.93 3.59
C TYR A 193 -14.79 -11.93 3.57
N ASP A 194 -13.63 -11.50 4.08
CA ASP A 194 -12.44 -12.33 4.28
C ASP A 194 -12.39 -12.83 5.72
N ALA A 195 -12.80 -14.08 5.94
CA ALA A 195 -12.83 -14.70 7.27
C ALA A 195 -11.44 -14.87 7.93
N GLU A 196 -10.36 -14.84 7.13
CA GLU A 196 -8.97 -14.92 7.61
C GLU A 196 -8.39 -13.55 7.94
N GLY A 197 -9.04 -12.47 7.48
CA GLY A 197 -8.63 -11.10 7.71
C GLY A 197 -7.21 -10.84 7.23
N LEU A 198 -6.40 -10.13 8.04
CA LEU A 198 -5.01 -9.83 7.67
C LEU A 198 -4.11 -11.07 7.48
N SER A 199 -4.59 -12.26 7.89
CA SER A 199 -3.84 -13.51 7.76
C SER A 199 -4.01 -14.20 6.42
N SER A 200 -4.96 -13.77 5.59
CA SER A 200 -5.22 -14.36 4.29
C SER A 200 -4.04 -14.21 3.32
N ALA A 201 -4.00 -15.07 2.33
CA ALA A 201 -2.94 -15.05 1.31
C ALA A 201 -2.92 -13.73 0.53
N PHE A 202 -4.09 -13.20 0.18
CA PHE A 202 -4.21 -11.92 -0.52
C PHE A 202 -3.69 -10.76 0.32
N MET A 203 -4.10 -10.65 1.58
CA MET A 203 -3.66 -9.56 2.46
C MET A 203 -2.15 -9.62 2.74
N LYS A 204 -1.59 -10.83 2.89
CA LYS A 204 -0.14 -11.05 3.05
C LYS A 204 0.63 -10.67 1.80
N ALA A 205 0.17 -11.10 0.61
CA ALA A 205 0.82 -10.77 -0.66
C ALA A 205 0.90 -9.25 -0.87
N PHE A 206 -0.18 -8.53 -0.58
CA PHE A 206 -0.21 -7.07 -0.64
C PHE A 206 0.35 -6.38 0.60
N ASN A 207 0.86 -7.15 1.58
CA ASN A 207 1.39 -6.66 2.86
C ASN A 207 0.46 -5.59 3.48
N VAL A 208 -0.82 -5.93 3.58
CA VAL A 208 -1.83 -5.05 4.17
C VAL A 208 -1.66 -5.05 5.69
N GLY A 209 -0.93 -4.07 6.20
CA GLY A 209 -0.71 -3.89 7.65
C GLY A 209 -1.57 -2.78 8.26
N LEU A 210 -2.12 -1.90 7.42
CA LEU A 210 -2.97 -0.77 7.84
C LEU A 210 -4.13 -0.60 6.86
N ILE A 211 -5.30 -0.26 7.39
CA ILE A 211 -6.51 0.07 6.62
C ILE A 211 -6.98 1.50 6.93
N PRO A 212 -7.69 2.17 6.03
CA PRO A 212 -8.12 1.70 4.71
C PRO A 212 -6.93 1.50 3.75
N ARG A 213 -7.05 0.52 2.86
CA ARG A 213 -6.12 0.26 1.78
C ARG A 213 -6.89 0.20 0.47
N PHE A 214 -6.42 0.97 -0.52
CA PHE A 214 -7.02 0.98 -1.85
C PHE A 214 -6.03 0.43 -2.87
N MET A 215 -6.51 -0.37 -3.81
CA MET A 215 -5.72 -1.01 -4.86
C MET A 215 -6.47 -0.97 -6.17
N MET A 216 -5.78 -1.13 -7.29
CA MET A 216 -6.42 -1.26 -8.59
C MET A 216 -5.73 -2.35 -9.41
N LEU A 217 -6.56 -3.19 -10.03
CA LEU A 217 -6.14 -4.25 -10.95
C LEU A 217 -6.73 -3.99 -12.33
N ASP A 218 -6.03 -4.42 -13.36
CA ASP A 218 -6.49 -4.30 -14.75
C ASP A 218 -7.46 -5.44 -15.14
N TYR A 219 -7.86 -5.42 -16.40
CA TYR A 219 -8.81 -6.36 -17.00
C TYR A 219 -8.33 -7.83 -17.03
N GLU A 220 -7.03 -8.05 -16.86
CA GLU A 220 -6.38 -9.37 -16.80
C GLU A 220 -6.07 -9.79 -15.35
N GLY A 221 -6.44 -8.97 -14.36
CA GLY A 221 -6.11 -9.18 -12.95
C GLY A 221 -4.66 -8.85 -12.60
N LYS A 222 -3.96 -8.08 -13.45
CA LYS A 222 -2.63 -7.57 -13.15
C LYS A 222 -2.72 -6.31 -12.30
N ILE A 223 -1.75 -6.11 -11.45
CA ILE A 223 -1.67 -4.98 -10.54
C ILE A 223 -1.38 -3.71 -11.35
N ILE A 224 -2.29 -2.73 -11.29
CA ILE A 224 -2.02 -1.36 -11.72
C ILE A 224 -1.31 -0.64 -10.59
N THR A 225 -1.85 -0.74 -9.38
CA THR A 225 -1.21 -0.20 -8.17
C THR A 225 -1.72 -0.89 -6.92
N ALA A 226 -0.83 -1.12 -5.96
CA ALA A 226 -1.16 -1.57 -4.61
C ALA A 226 -1.51 -0.41 -3.65
N ASN A 227 -1.48 0.85 -4.13
CA ASN A 227 -1.82 2.05 -3.35
C ASN A 227 -2.56 3.05 -4.24
N ALA A 228 -3.80 2.71 -4.61
CA ALA A 228 -4.65 3.60 -5.38
C ALA A 228 -5.04 4.86 -4.58
N PRO A 229 -5.35 5.98 -5.27
CA PRO A 229 -5.91 7.16 -4.63
C PRO A 229 -7.17 6.84 -3.83
N ARG A 230 -7.36 7.53 -2.71
CA ARG A 230 -8.54 7.34 -1.85
C ARG A 230 -9.82 7.83 -2.54
N PRO A 231 -11.00 7.27 -2.24
CA PRO A 231 -12.27 7.75 -2.79
C PRO A 231 -12.55 9.23 -2.55
N SER A 232 -12.06 9.79 -1.41
CA SER A 232 -12.19 11.21 -1.09
C SER A 232 -11.15 12.11 -1.76
N SER A 233 -10.16 11.55 -2.47
CA SER A 233 -9.12 12.31 -3.17
C SER A 233 -9.64 12.86 -4.50
N ASP A 234 -9.25 14.08 -4.85
CA ASP A 234 -9.53 14.69 -6.15
C ASP A 234 -8.91 13.91 -7.32
N GLU A 235 -7.84 13.17 -7.04
CA GLU A 235 -7.09 12.38 -8.02
C GLU A 235 -7.80 11.09 -8.45
N VAL A 236 -8.73 10.55 -7.64
CA VAL A 236 -9.27 9.20 -7.84
C VAL A 236 -9.99 9.07 -9.19
N ARG A 237 -10.78 10.07 -9.60
CA ARG A 237 -11.52 10.04 -10.87
C ARG A 237 -10.57 10.08 -12.07
N VAL A 238 -9.59 10.98 -12.02
CA VAL A 238 -8.55 11.09 -13.07
C VAL A 238 -7.80 9.75 -13.18
N PHE A 239 -7.49 9.13 -12.05
CA PHE A 239 -6.80 7.84 -12.00
C PHE A 239 -7.65 6.71 -12.58
N VAL A 240 -8.93 6.59 -12.20
CA VAL A 240 -9.85 5.57 -12.72
C VAL A 240 -10.08 5.77 -14.22
N ASP A 241 -10.37 7.01 -14.66
CA ASP A 241 -10.64 7.33 -16.07
C ASP A 241 -9.44 7.04 -16.97
N LYS A 242 -8.23 7.33 -16.52
CA LYS A 242 -6.99 7.00 -17.22
C LYS A 242 -6.92 5.50 -17.55
N HIS A 243 -7.28 4.64 -16.62
CA HIS A 243 -7.18 3.19 -16.80
C HIS A 243 -8.39 2.57 -17.48
N LEU A 244 -9.58 3.18 -17.37
CA LEU A 244 -10.75 2.80 -18.14
C LEU A 244 -10.57 3.04 -19.64
N ASN A 245 -9.90 4.13 -20.00
CA ASN A 245 -9.68 4.54 -21.39
C ASN A 245 -8.40 3.95 -22.00
N SER A 246 -7.59 3.24 -21.22
CA SER A 246 -6.40 2.55 -21.71
C SER A 246 -6.80 1.43 -22.68
N PRO A 247 -6.13 1.30 -23.84
CA PRO A 247 -6.47 0.25 -24.80
C PRO A 247 -6.37 -1.12 -24.13
N LYS A 248 -7.46 -1.89 -24.19
CA LYS A 248 -7.48 -3.29 -23.76
C LYS A 248 -6.41 -4.03 -24.57
N THR A 249 -5.35 -4.45 -23.94
CA THR A 249 -4.36 -5.34 -24.57
C THR A 249 -5.01 -6.74 -24.63
N MET A 250 -6.02 -6.90 -25.50
CA MET A 250 -6.53 -8.23 -25.85
C MET A 250 -5.46 -8.92 -26.70
N LYS A 251 -4.49 -9.52 -26.09
CA LYS A 251 -3.77 -10.64 -26.70
C LYS A 251 -4.59 -11.91 -26.43
N PHE A 252 -5.60 -12.15 -27.24
CA PHE A 252 -6.14 -13.50 -27.40
C PHE A 252 -5.00 -14.36 -27.96
N SER A 253 -4.34 -15.09 -27.11
CA SER A 253 -3.54 -16.24 -27.54
C SER A 253 -4.50 -17.42 -27.70
N LEU A 254 -5.08 -17.56 -28.88
CA LEU A 254 -5.63 -18.81 -29.33
C LEU A 254 -4.44 -19.79 -29.47
N LYS A 255 -4.33 -20.74 -28.54
CA LYS A 255 -3.78 -22.08 -28.79
C LYS A 255 -4.49 -23.09 -27.90
#